data_b182dc893d9fe74ccc72453c64116ef7
#
_entry.id   b182dc893d9fe74ccc72453c64116ef7
#
_cell.length_a   1.000
_cell.length_b   1.000
_cell.length_c   1.000
_cell.angle_alpha   90.00
_cell.angle_beta   90.00
_cell.angle_gamma   90.00
#
_symmetry.space_group_name_H-M   'P 1'
#
loop_
_entity.id
_entity.type
_entity.pdbx_description
1 polymer ?
#
loop_
_entity_poly.entity_id
_entity_poly.type
_entity_poly.pdbx_seq_one_letter_code
_entity_poly.pdbx_strand_id
1 'polypeptide(L)'
;KKQAKEIIADKAASVNMPYVSERWAGGMLTNFPTIRKAVKKMTNIDKLMNDGTFANLSKRELLQITRQRAKLEKNLGSISDLTRLPSALFIVDVMKEHIAVKEANRLGIPVFAIVDTNSDPKNIDFVIPANDDAKDSVEVILTAVCGAIAEGLEERKAEKADEKAAAAQPEEAVEVKKRTRKARKETEAAPVAAETAAEPEAEEAKAE
;
A
#
# COMPACT_ATOMS: atom_id res chain seq x y z
N LYS A 1 -6.94 -24.47 -6.86
CA LYS A 1 -7.87 -25.64 -6.84
C LYS A 1 -9.17 -25.25 -6.12
N LYS A 2 -10.29 -25.89 -6.45
CA LYS A 2 -11.59 -25.54 -5.85
C LYS A 2 -11.61 -25.70 -4.32
N GLN A 3 -10.92 -26.69 -3.80
CA GLN A 3 -10.85 -27.00 -2.36
C GLN A 3 -10.10 -25.94 -1.54
N ALA A 4 -9.05 -25.37 -2.10
CA ALA A 4 -8.25 -24.36 -1.41
C ALA A 4 -8.85 -22.94 -1.46
N LYS A 5 -9.85 -22.71 -2.32
CA LYS A 5 -10.38 -21.39 -2.65
C LYS A 5 -11.01 -20.67 -1.44
N GLU A 6 -11.85 -21.37 -0.70
CA GLU A 6 -12.53 -20.84 0.47
C GLU A 6 -11.53 -20.57 1.60
N ILE A 7 -10.61 -21.51 1.85
CA ILE A 7 -9.59 -21.36 2.90
C ILE A 7 -8.69 -20.16 2.62
N ILE A 8 -8.24 -20.00 1.36
CA ILE A 8 -7.41 -18.86 0.96
C ILE A 8 -8.16 -17.55 1.20
N ALA A 9 -9.44 -17.49 0.81
CA ALA A 9 -10.26 -16.31 1.01
C ALA A 9 -10.41 -15.95 2.49
N ASP A 10 -10.75 -16.93 3.34
CA ASP A 10 -10.97 -16.74 4.77
C ASP A 10 -9.66 -16.33 5.48
N LYS A 11 -8.56 -17.04 5.21
CA LYS A 11 -7.27 -16.74 5.83
C LYS A 11 -6.69 -15.39 5.36
N ALA A 12 -6.79 -15.06 4.08
CA ALA A 12 -6.33 -13.76 3.58
C ALA A 12 -7.20 -12.60 4.12
N ALA A 13 -8.51 -12.80 4.23
CA ALA A 13 -9.40 -11.81 4.82
C ALA A 13 -9.09 -11.55 6.30
N SER A 14 -8.69 -12.57 7.07
CA SER A 14 -8.34 -12.41 8.48
C SER A 14 -7.15 -11.48 8.73
N VAL A 15 -6.22 -11.39 7.76
CA VAL A 15 -5.05 -10.52 7.82
C VAL A 15 -5.16 -9.28 6.90
N ASN A 16 -6.33 -9.04 6.32
CA ASN A 16 -6.59 -7.94 5.38
C ASN A 16 -5.62 -7.91 4.18
N MET A 17 -5.23 -9.09 3.68
CA MET A 17 -4.38 -9.21 2.50
C MET A 17 -5.20 -9.43 1.24
N PRO A 18 -4.82 -8.79 0.12
CA PRO A 18 -5.46 -9.05 -1.16
C PRO A 18 -5.16 -10.47 -1.63
N TYR A 19 -6.15 -11.11 -2.26
CA TYR A 19 -6.03 -12.48 -2.76
C TYR A 19 -6.71 -12.65 -4.10
N VAL A 20 -6.35 -13.69 -4.83
CA VAL A 20 -6.99 -14.08 -6.08
C VAL A 20 -7.41 -15.54 -5.97
N SER A 21 -8.71 -15.78 -5.91
CA SER A 21 -9.28 -17.13 -5.74
C SER A 21 -9.86 -17.71 -7.03
N GLU A 22 -10.12 -16.88 -8.05
CA GLU A 22 -10.71 -17.35 -9.31
C GLU A 22 -9.63 -17.58 -10.36
N ARG A 23 -9.44 -16.66 -11.27
CA ARG A 23 -8.48 -16.78 -12.35
C ARG A 23 -7.48 -15.63 -12.28
N TRP A 24 -6.22 -15.95 -12.31
CA TRP A 24 -5.19 -14.95 -12.54
C TRP A 24 -5.32 -14.36 -13.94
N ALA A 25 -5.62 -13.09 -14.05
CA ALA A 25 -5.65 -12.40 -15.33
C ALA A 25 -4.22 -12.11 -15.79
N GLY A 26 -3.86 -12.51 -17.00
CA GLY A 26 -2.55 -12.17 -17.55
C GLY A 26 -2.34 -10.66 -17.55
N GLY A 27 -1.18 -10.20 -17.09
CA GLY A 27 -0.88 -8.78 -16.92
C GLY A 27 -1.34 -8.19 -15.58
N MET A 28 -1.72 -9.01 -14.61
CA MET A 28 -2.21 -8.51 -13.32
C MET A 28 -1.15 -7.70 -12.59
N LEU A 29 0.10 -8.08 -12.67
CA LEU A 29 1.24 -7.35 -12.10
C LEU A 29 1.96 -6.53 -13.18
N THR A 30 2.27 -7.12 -14.33
CA THR A 30 3.04 -6.47 -15.40
C THR A 30 2.28 -5.34 -16.10
N ASN A 31 0.95 -5.41 -16.14
CA ASN A 31 0.08 -4.36 -16.68
C ASN A 31 -0.91 -3.84 -15.62
N PHE A 32 -0.40 -3.57 -14.44
CA PHE A 32 -1.15 -3.10 -13.29
C PHE A 32 -2.02 -1.86 -13.56
N PRO A 33 -1.59 -0.85 -14.34
CA PRO A 33 -2.43 0.30 -14.68
C PRO A 33 -3.74 -0.08 -15.38
N THR A 34 -3.72 -1.10 -16.25
CA THR A 34 -4.91 -1.59 -16.95
C THR A 34 -5.85 -2.32 -15.99
N ILE A 35 -5.31 -3.12 -15.08
CA ILE A 35 -6.10 -3.78 -14.03
C ILE A 35 -6.77 -2.74 -13.13
N ARG A 36 -6.05 -1.68 -12.73
CA ARG A 36 -6.65 -0.57 -11.97
C ARG A 36 -7.75 0.17 -12.72
N LYS A 37 -7.65 0.31 -14.05
CA LYS A 37 -8.75 0.87 -14.86
C LYS A 37 -9.98 -0.05 -14.83
N ALA A 38 -9.79 -1.37 -14.85
CA ALA A 38 -10.89 -2.33 -14.74
C ALA A 38 -11.57 -2.30 -13.36
N VAL A 39 -10.79 -2.17 -12.27
CA VAL A 39 -11.30 -1.99 -10.92
C VAL A 39 -12.08 -0.66 -10.80
N LYS A 40 -11.53 0.45 -11.31
CA LYS A 40 -12.24 1.75 -11.36
C LYS A 40 -13.54 1.67 -12.14
N LYS A 41 -13.57 0.90 -13.25
CA LYS A 41 -14.80 0.67 -14.02
C LYS A 41 -15.86 -0.03 -13.17
N MET A 42 -15.47 -1.03 -12.38
CA MET A 42 -16.38 -1.72 -11.45
C MET A 42 -16.96 -0.75 -10.42
N THR A 43 -16.10 0.03 -9.76
CA THR A 43 -16.52 1.03 -8.75
C THR A 43 -17.43 2.13 -9.36
N ASN A 44 -17.16 2.53 -10.60
CA ASN A 44 -18.03 3.51 -11.29
C ASN A 44 -19.40 2.92 -11.60
N ILE A 45 -19.48 1.64 -12.01
CA ILE A 45 -20.77 0.96 -12.21
C ILE A 45 -21.56 0.95 -10.90
N ASP A 46 -20.91 0.64 -9.77
CA ASP A 46 -21.55 0.62 -8.45
C ASP A 46 -22.10 2.00 -8.07
N LYS A 47 -21.32 3.05 -8.30
CA LYS A 47 -21.78 4.43 -8.07
C LYS A 47 -23.01 4.77 -8.92
N LEU A 48 -22.95 4.49 -10.23
CA LEU A 48 -24.07 4.77 -11.15
C LEU A 48 -25.32 3.95 -10.81
N MET A 49 -25.17 2.74 -10.27
CA MET A 49 -26.29 1.95 -9.76
C MET A 49 -26.94 2.59 -8.54
N ASN A 50 -26.14 3.14 -7.63
CA ASN A 50 -26.62 3.79 -6.41
C ASN A 50 -27.23 5.17 -6.69
N ASP A 51 -26.69 5.91 -7.67
CA ASP A 51 -27.17 7.24 -8.05
C ASP A 51 -28.49 7.23 -8.85
N GLY A 52 -29.06 6.03 -9.13
CA GLY A 52 -30.32 5.90 -9.87
C GLY A 52 -30.23 6.25 -11.36
N THR A 53 -29.03 6.53 -11.88
CA THR A 53 -28.81 6.89 -13.30
C THR A 53 -29.29 5.79 -14.26
N PHE A 54 -29.34 4.55 -13.78
CA PHE A 54 -29.82 3.41 -14.57
C PHE A 54 -31.35 3.27 -14.66
N ALA A 55 -32.11 4.14 -13.99
CA ALA A 55 -33.58 4.11 -14.05
C ALA A 55 -34.13 4.32 -15.48
N ASN A 56 -33.38 5.04 -16.33
CA ASN A 56 -33.75 5.36 -17.71
C ASN A 56 -33.23 4.36 -18.75
N LEU A 57 -32.50 3.31 -18.33
CA LEU A 57 -31.96 2.32 -19.23
C LEU A 57 -32.97 1.21 -19.56
N SER A 58 -32.84 0.62 -20.75
CA SER A 58 -33.63 -0.55 -21.11
C SER A 58 -33.28 -1.75 -20.23
N LYS A 59 -34.23 -2.64 -20.00
CA LYS A 59 -34.00 -3.88 -19.22
C LYS A 59 -32.83 -4.72 -19.74
N ARG A 60 -32.62 -4.70 -21.06
CA ARG A 60 -31.52 -5.43 -21.71
C ARG A 60 -30.15 -4.82 -21.36
N GLU A 61 -30.04 -3.50 -21.40
CA GLU A 61 -28.81 -2.78 -21.07
C GLU A 61 -28.44 -2.96 -19.59
N LEU A 62 -29.44 -2.80 -18.71
CA LEU A 62 -29.28 -3.03 -17.29
C LEU A 62 -28.74 -4.44 -17.00
N LEU A 63 -29.31 -5.46 -17.65
CA LEU A 63 -28.86 -6.83 -17.50
C LEU A 63 -27.41 -7.03 -17.99
N GLN A 64 -27.01 -6.38 -19.08
CA GLN A 64 -25.64 -6.46 -19.60
C GLN A 64 -24.64 -5.82 -18.61
N ILE A 65 -24.97 -4.65 -18.07
CA ILE A 65 -24.12 -3.94 -17.10
C ILE A 65 -24.00 -4.76 -15.82
N THR A 66 -25.11 -5.30 -15.31
CA THR A 66 -25.09 -6.15 -14.11
C THR A 66 -24.23 -7.41 -14.29
N ARG A 67 -24.36 -8.06 -15.44
CA ARG A 67 -23.51 -9.22 -15.77
C ARG A 67 -22.02 -8.84 -15.90
N GLN A 68 -21.72 -7.68 -16.48
CA GLN A 68 -20.36 -7.17 -16.59
C GLN A 68 -19.78 -6.86 -15.21
N ARG A 69 -20.53 -6.20 -14.33
CA ARG A 69 -20.17 -5.95 -12.95
C ARG A 69 -19.86 -7.24 -12.19
N ALA A 70 -20.78 -8.19 -12.23
CA ALA A 70 -20.61 -9.48 -11.55
C ALA A 70 -19.36 -10.24 -12.03
N LYS A 71 -19.04 -10.17 -13.33
CA LYS A 71 -17.81 -10.77 -13.89
C LYS A 71 -16.55 -10.07 -13.38
N LEU A 72 -16.56 -8.74 -13.29
CA LEU A 72 -15.43 -7.97 -12.77
C LEU A 72 -15.25 -8.21 -11.27
N GLU A 73 -16.32 -8.19 -10.50
CA GLU A 73 -16.32 -8.45 -9.07
C GLU A 73 -15.77 -9.85 -8.74
N LYS A 74 -16.24 -10.86 -9.47
CA LYS A 74 -15.74 -12.23 -9.30
C LYS A 74 -14.24 -12.37 -9.51
N ASN A 75 -13.66 -11.65 -10.47
CA ASN A 75 -12.25 -11.79 -10.84
C ASN A 75 -11.33 -10.79 -10.13
N LEU A 76 -11.82 -9.61 -9.80
CA LEU A 76 -11.02 -8.48 -9.31
C LEU A 76 -11.52 -7.90 -7.97
N GLY A 77 -12.65 -8.38 -7.45
CA GLY A 77 -13.25 -7.85 -6.23
C GLY A 77 -12.29 -7.92 -5.03
N SER A 78 -11.60 -9.04 -4.87
CA SER A 78 -10.66 -9.27 -3.77
C SER A 78 -9.35 -8.46 -3.85
N ILE A 79 -9.09 -7.80 -4.99
CA ILE A 79 -7.94 -6.92 -5.20
C ILE A 79 -8.33 -5.46 -5.44
N SER A 80 -9.60 -5.09 -5.16
CA SER A 80 -10.10 -3.71 -5.33
C SER A 80 -9.27 -2.68 -4.59
N ASP A 81 -8.81 -3.02 -3.41
CA ASP A 81 -8.07 -2.13 -2.51
C ASP A 81 -6.56 -2.08 -2.78
N LEU A 82 -6.09 -2.91 -3.73
CA LEU A 82 -4.69 -2.95 -4.10
C LEU A 82 -4.29 -1.67 -4.85
N THR A 83 -3.61 -0.75 -4.17
CA THR A 83 -3.19 0.54 -4.73
C THR A 83 -1.81 0.51 -5.39
N ARG A 84 -0.95 -0.41 -4.99
CA ARG A 84 0.43 -0.59 -5.46
C ARG A 84 0.74 -2.06 -5.69
N LEU A 85 1.83 -2.34 -6.39
CA LEU A 85 2.33 -3.70 -6.57
C LEU A 85 2.66 -4.34 -5.21
N PRO A 86 2.38 -5.64 -5.03
CA PRO A 86 2.74 -6.36 -3.82
C PRO A 86 4.26 -6.50 -3.70
N SER A 87 4.75 -6.53 -2.47
CA SER A 87 6.19 -6.74 -2.17
C SER A 87 6.59 -8.21 -2.19
N ALA A 88 5.63 -9.12 -2.09
CA ALA A 88 5.82 -10.56 -2.17
C ALA A 88 4.56 -11.22 -2.72
N LEU A 89 4.68 -12.41 -3.27
CA LEU A 89 3.59 -13.21 -3.80
C LEU A 89 3.61 -14.60 -3.17
N PHE A 90 2.47 -15.03 -2.61
CA PHE A 90 2.28 -16.39 -2.13
C PHE A 90 1.39 -17.19 -3.08
N ILE A 91 1.84 -18.35 -3.52
CA ILE A 91 1.16 -19.20 -4.51
C ILE A 91 0.92 -20.60 -3.95
N VAL A 92 -0.30 -21.10 -4.09
CA VAL A 92 -0.68 -22.44 -3.58
C VAL A 92 -0.47 -23.54 -4.62
N ASP A 93 -0.62 -23.26 -5.90
CA ASP A 93 -0.47 -24.24 -6.99
C ASP A 93 0.33 -23.62 -8.13
N VAL A 94 1.61 -23.93 -8.17
CA VAL A 94 2.56 -23.38 -9.15
C VAL A 94 2.24 -23.79 -10.58
N MET A 95 1.79 -25.04 -10.76
CA MET A 95 1.50 -25.57 -12.10
C MET A 95 0.33 -24.83 -12.76
N LYS A 96 -0.72 -24.51 -12.01
CA LYS A 96 -1.86 -23.76 -12.53
C LYS A 96 -1.59 -22.27 -12.64
N GLU A 97 -0.90 -21.71 -11.68
CA GLU A 97 -0.64 -20.26 -11.58
C GLU A 97 0.72 -19.86 -12.15
N HIS A 98 1.24 -20.62 -13.14
CA HIS A 98 2.52 -20.36 -13.80
C HIS A 98 2.62 -18.95 -14.41
N ILE A 99 1.50 -18.32 -14.76
CA ILE A 99 1.46 -16.94 -15.27
C ILE A 99 1.84 -15.97 -14.15
N ALA A 100 1.31 -16.16 -12.94
CA ALA A 100 1.61 -15.34 -11.78
C ALA A 100 3.10 -15.42 -11.42
N VAL A 101 3.67 -16.63 -11.42
CA VAL A 101 5.12 -16.85 -11.19
C VAL A 101 5.96 -16.11 -12.22
N LYS A 102 5.65 -16.24 -13.51
CA LYS A 102 6.38 -15.54 -14.58
C LYS A 102 6.29 -14.02 -14.47
N GLU A 103 5.13 -13.48 -14.09
CA GLU A 103 4.96 -12.05 -13.91
C GLU A 103 5.73 -11.53 -12.69
N ALA A 104 5.70 -12.25 -11.56
CA ALA A 104 6.44 -11.91 -10.37
C ALA A 104 7.95 -11.89 -10.62
N ASN A 105 8.48 -12.94 -11.24
CA ASN A 105 9.90 -13.04 -11.59
C ASN A 105 10.34 -11.93 -12.56
N ARG A 106 9.49 -11.56 -13.52
CA ARG A 106 9.78 -10.46 -14.44
C ARG A 106 9.90 -9.10 -13.73
N LEU A 107 9.19 -8.92 -12.63
CA LEU A 107 9.18 -7.70 -11.83
C LEU A 107 10.14 -7.76 -10.63
N GLY A 108 10.83 -8.87 -10.41
CA GLY A 108 11.71 -9.07 -9.26
C GLY A 108 10.95 -9.15 -7.92
N ILE A 109 9.70 -9.60 -7.96
CA ILE A 109 8.88 -9.79 -6.76
C ILE A 109 9.16 -11.20 -6.22
N PRO A 110 9.60 -11.36 -4.96
CA PRO A 110 9.87 -12.64 -4.36
C PRO A 110 8.61 -13.51 -4.29
N VAL A 111 8.78 -14.78 -4.68
CA VAL A 111 7.70 -15.77 -4.75
C VAL A 111 7.88 -16.82 -3.68
N PHE A 112 6.87 -16.94 -2.85
CA PHE A 112 6.68 -18.03 -1.89
C PHE A 112 5.65 -18.98 -2.46
N ALA A 113 5.92 -20.28 -2.54
CA ALA A 113 4.95 -21.20 -3.08
C ALA A 113 4.94 -22.57 -2.42
N ILE A 114 3.74 -23.15 -2.34
CA ILE A 114 3.56 -24.57 -2.07
C ILE A 114 3.88 -25.34 -3.35
N VAL A 115 4.85 -26.22 -3.28
CA VAL A 115 5.33 -27.01 -4.41
C VAL A 115 5.07 -28.48 -4.13
N ASP A 116 4.22 -29.07 -4.93
CA ASP A 116 3.95 -30.50 -4.94
C ASP A 116 4.84 -31.22 -5.98
N THR A 117 4.81 -32.53 -6.00
CA THR A 117 5.61 -33.41 -6.87
C THR A 117 5.47 -33.14 -8.37
N ASN A 118 4.35 -32.52 -8.78
CA ASN A 118 4.02 -32.18 -10.18
C ASN A 118 4.53 -30.80 -10.62
N SER A 119 5.20 -30.06 -9.77
CA SER A 119 5.58 -28.66 -9.99
C SER A 119 7.10 -28.48 -10.05
N ASP A 120 7.58 -27.56 -10.94
CA ASP A 120 9.00 -27.21 -11.07
C ASP A 120 9.37 -26.07 -10.11
N PRO A 121 10.30 -26.27 -9.14
CA PRO A 121 10.68 -25.26 -8.16
C PRO A 121 11.65 -24.19 -8.67
N LYS A 122 12.21 -24.33 -9.90
CA LYS A 122 13.32 -23.48 -10.40
C LYS A 122 13.06 -21.98 -10.40
N ASN A 123 11.81 -21.58 -10.50
CA ASN A 123 11.43 -20.16 -10.62
C ASN A 123 10.79 -19.61 -9.35
N ILE A 124 11.03 -20.26 -8.22
CA ILE A 124 10.44 -19.92 -6.92
C ILE A 124 11.57 -19.63 -5.93
N ASP A 125 11.48 -18.48 -5.28
CA ASP A 125 12.52 -18.05 -4.32
C ASP A 125 12.43 -18.83 -3.01
N PHE A 126 11.20 -19.06 -2.52
CA PHE A 126 10.93 -19.76 -1.26
C PHE A 126 9.97 -20.92 -1.48
N VAL A 127 10.52 -22.11 -1.55
CA VAL A 127 9.77 -23.34 -1.80
C VAL A 127 9.29 -23.95 -0.49
N ILE A 128 8.00 -24.26 -0.40
CA ILE A 128 7.40 -25.02 0.68
C ILE A 128 6.96 -26.38 0.10
N PRO A 129 7.72 -27.46 0.30
CA PRO A 129 7.36 -28.77 -0.21
C PRO A 129 6.16 -29.31 0.57
N ALA A 130 5.00 -29.39 -0.06
CA ALA A 130 3.79 -29.90 0.57
C ALA A 130 2.72 -30.27 -0.48
N ASN A 131 1.71 -31.01 -0.03
CA ASN A 131 0.57 -31.39 -0.86
C ASN A 131 -0.36 -30.17 -1.05
N ASP A 132 -0.58 -29.77 -2.30
CA ASP A 132 -1.44 -28.65 -2.68
C ASP A 132 -2.89 -29.07 -3.00
N ASP A 133 -3.20 -30.38 -2.96
CA ASP A 133 -4.54 -30.94 -3.17
C ASP A 133 -5.34 -31.11 -1.88
N ALA A 134 -4.65 -31.45 -0.79
CA ALA A 134 -5.29 -31.67 0.49
C ALA A 134 -5.67 -30.36 1.18
N LYS A 135 -6.94 -30.23 1.54
CA LYS A 135 -7.50 -29.07 2.23
C LYS A 135 -6.75 -28.76 3.53
N ASP A 136 -6.55 -29.77 4.35
CA ASP A 136 -5.91 -29.64 5.67
C ASP A 136 -4.43 -29.24 5.57
N SER A 137 -3.71 -29.77 4.57
CA SER A 137 -2.32 -29.39 4.31
C SER A 137 -2.20 -27.91 3.98
N VAL A 138 -3.03 -27.42 3.06
CA VAL A 138 -3.07 -26.01 2.68
C VAL A 138 -3.47 -25.13 3.85
N GLU A 139 -4.43 -25.54 4.67
CA GLU A 139 -4.91 -24.78 5.82
C GLU A 139 -3.84 -24.61 6.90
N VAL A 140 -3.10 -25.64 7.23
CA VAL A 140 -2.00 -25.60 8.22
C VAL A 140 -0.93 -24.61 7.77
N ILE A 141 -0.50 -24.72 6.51
CA ILE A 141 0.54 -23.83 5.95
C ILE A 141 0.06 -22.38 5.93
N LEU A 142 -1.17 -22.13 5.42
CA LEU A 142 -1.73 -20.78 5.39
C LEU A 142 -1.91 -20.20 6.79
N THR A 143 -2.26 -21.00 7.78
CA THR A 143 -2.37 -20.54 9.17
C THR A 143 -1.03 -20.04 9.69
N ALA A 144 0.05 -20.78 9.46
CA ALA A 144 1.40 -20.37 9.85
C ALA A 144 1.85 -19.10 9.10
N VAL A 145 1.65 -19.04 7.78
CA VAL A 145 2.01 -17.87 6.97
C VAL A 145 1.20 -16.63 7.37
N CYS A 146 -0.11 -16.76 7.56
CA CYS A 146 -0.95 -15.64 7.99
C CYS A 146 -0.60 -15.17 9.41
N GLY A 147 -0.23 -16.09 10.31
CA GLY A 147 0.29 -15.74 11.63
C GLY A 147 1.52 -14.86 11.55
N ALA A 148 2.54 -15.28 10.80
CA ALA A 148 3.75 -14.50 10.58
C ALA A 148 3.48 -13.13 9.91
N ILE A 149 2.52 -13.08 8.97
CA ILE A 149 2.11 -11.81 8.36
C ILE A 149 1.45 -10.88 9.39
N ALA A 150 0.61 -11.41 10.27
CA ALA A 150 -0.05 -10.63 11.31
C ALA A 150 0.99 -10.03 12.28
N GLU A 151 1.94 -10.82 12.75
CA GLU A 151 3.05 -10.39 13.60
C GLU A 151 3.86 -9.27 12.94
N GLY A 152 4.31 -9.45 11.68
CA GLY A 152 5.05 -8.43 10.95
C GLY A 152 4.26 -7.15 10.66
N LEU A 153 2.92 -7.24 10.56
CA LEU A 153 2.07 -6.05 10.44
C LEU A 153 1.96 -5.28 11.76
N GLU A 154 1.98 -5.96 12.89
CA GLU A 154 1.98 -5.34 14.22
C GLU A 154 3.31 -4.67 14.51
N GLU A 155 4.44 -5.34 14.25
CA GLU A 155 5.77 -4.76 14.36
C GLU A 155 5.91 -3.49 13.51
N ARG A 156 5.48 -3.54 12.26
CA ARG A 156 5.50 -2.37 11.38
C ARG A 156 4.61 -1.22 11.86
N LYS A 157 3.51 -1.52 12.55
CA LYS A 157 2.67 -0.47 13.16
C LYS A 157 3.37 0.17 14.36
N ALA A 158 4.05 -0.65 15.19
CA ALA A 158 4.83 -0.18 16.32
C ALA A 158 5.99 0.72 15.86
N GLU A 159 6.80 0.27 14.89
CA GLU A 159 7.89 1.06 14.30
C GLU A 159 7.43 2.42 13.78
N LYS A 160 6.30 2.45 13.04
CA LYS A 160 5.75 3.70 12.55
C LYS A 160 5.21 4.62 13.64
N ALA A 161 4.74 4.07 14.75
CA ALA A 161 4.33 4.86 15.91
C ALA A 161 5.55 5.50 16.58
N ASP A 162 6.63 4.74 16.72
CA ASP A 162 7.89 5.20 17.29
C ASP A 162 8.58 6.25 16.41
N GLU A 163 8.60 6.05 15.08
CA GLU A 163 9.09 7.05 14.12
C GLU A 163 8.30 8.36 14.20
N LYS A 164 6.97 8.29 14.33
CA LYS A 164 6.14 9.49 14.49
C LYS A 164 6.37 10.18 15.83
N ALA A 165 6.57 9.42 16.90
CA ALA A 165 6.90 9.95 18.21
C ALA A 165 8.28 10.63 18.21
N ALA A 166 9.27 10.01 17.54
CA ALA A 166 10.59 10.59 17.36
C ALA A 166 10.60 11.86 16.48
N ALA A 167 9.76 11.88 15.42
CA ALA A 167 9.61 13.03 14.54
C ALA A 167 8.85 14.21 15.21
N ALA A 168 8.01 13.94 16.19
CA ALA A 168 7.28 14.98 16.94
C ALA A 168 8.13 15.70 17.99
N GLN A 169 9.24 15.11 18.43
CA GLN A 169 10.13 15.71 19.43
C GLN A 169 11.02 16.89 18.96
N PRO A 170 11.39 17.08 17.68
CA PRO A 170 12.23 18.21 17.27
C PRO A 170 11.49 19.57 17.20
N GLU A 171 10.16 19.60 17.09
CA GLU A 171 9.46 20.88 16.97
C GLU A 171 9.27 21.62 18.31
N GLU A 172 9.04 20.93 19.41
CA GLU A 172 8.96 21.56 20.75
C GLU A 172 10.30 22.16 21.22
N ALA A 173 11.42 21.48 20.92
CA ALA A 173 12.74 21.97 21.28
C ALA A 173 13.18 23.22 20.49
N VAL A 174 12.67 23.37 19.24
CA VAL A 174 12.93 24.54 18.39
C VAL A 174 12.05 25.71 18.81
N GLU A 175 10.82 25.47 19.25
CA GLU A 175 9.92 26.52 19.71
C GLU A 175 10.32 27.09 21.07
N VAL A 176 10.78 26.26 22.00
CA VAL A 176 11.34 26.69 23.27
C VAL A 176 12.61 27.49 23.08
N LYS A 177 13.51 27.09 22.16
CA LYS A 177 14.72 27.87 21.83
C LYS A 177 14.43 29.21 21.14
N LYS A 178 13.36 29.31 20.34
CA LYS A 178 12.91 30.57 19.75
C LYS A 178 12.27 31.50 20.77
N ARG A 179 11.49 30.98 21.71
CA ARG A 179 10.87 31.77 22.79
C ARG A 179 11.93 32.33 23.78
N THR A 180 12.91 31.53 24.18
CA THR A 180 13.99 31.97 25.05
C THR A 180 14.93 32.97 24.37
N ARG A 181 15.16 32.84 23.05
CA ARG A 181 15.98 33.83 22.31
C ARG A 181 15.24 35.15 22.08
N LYS A 182 13.91 35.15 21.96
CA LYS A 182 13.10 36.37 21.86
C LYS A 182 12.99 37.08 23.21
N ALA A 183 12.83 36.37 24.30
CA ALA A 183 12.82 36.93 25.64
C ALA A 183 14.18 37.55 26.04
N ARG A 184 15.31 36.94 25.60
CA ARG A 184 16.66 37.48 25.89
C ARG A 184 17.01 38.70 25.03
N LYS A 185 16.34 38.89 23.89
CA LYS A 185 16.53 40.07 23.02
C LYS A 185 15.67 41.27 23.45
N GLU A 186 14.58 41.04 24.19
CA GLU A 186 13.73 42.08 24.75
C GLU A 186 14.24 42.61 26.09
N THR A 187 15.13 41.89 26.81
CA THR A 187 15.77 42.34 28.05
C THR A 187 17.09 43.09 27.83
N GLU A 188 17.65 43.08 26.61
CA GLU A 188 18.90 43.80 26.25
C GLU A 188 18.66 45.16 25.55
N ALA A 189 17.39 45.56 25.36
CA ALA A 189 17.02 46.82 24.74
C ALA A 189 16.20 47.71 25.70
N ALA A 190 16.85 48.24 26.72
CA ALA A 190 16.36 49.38 27.50
C ALA A 190 17.54 50.33 27.81
N PRO A 191 17.32 51.64 27.85
CA PRO A 191 18.24 52.62 27.34
C PRO A 191 19.07 53.25 28.44
N VAL A 192 20.31 53.66 28.08
CA VAL A 192 21.02 54.68 28.85
C VAL A 192 21.08 55.93 27.98
N ALA A 193 20.33 56.92 28.39
CA ALA A 193 20.35 58.26 27.87
C ALA A 193 21.39 59.14 28.61
N ALA A 194 21.79 60.20 27.92
CA ALA A 194 22.53 61.40 28.36
C ALA A 194 24.07 61.25 28.30
N GLU A 195 24.77 62.09 27.69
CA GLU A 195 24.94 63.51 27.64
C GLU A 195 26.24 63.83 26.82
N THR A 196 26.26 64.69 26.03
CA THR A 196 26.75 66.05 25.75
C THR A 196 27.65 66.20 24.55
N ALA A 197 27.17 67.12 23.72
CA ALA A 197 27.79 68.25 23.10
C ALA A 197 29.15 68.12 22.36
N ALA A 198 29.10 68.59 21.15
CA ALA A 198 29.95 69.56 20.48
C ALA A 198 30.32 69.18 19.06
N GLU A 199 29.79 69.96 18.15
CA GLU A 199 30.29 70.25 16.80
C GLU A 199 31.73 70.86 16.85
N PRO A 200 32.47 71.17 15.79
CA PRO A 200 32.06 71.22 14.36
C PRO A 200 33.16 70.84 13.31
N GLU A 201 32.72 70.89 12.08
CA GLU A 201 33.38 71.37 10.86
C GLU A 201 34.45 70.59 10.09
N ALA A 202 34.11 70.59 8.81
CA ALA A 202 34.93 70.84 7.61
C ALA A 202 35.76 69.63 7.13
N GLU A 203 35.77 69.29 5.92
CA GLU A 203 36.00 69.85 4.62
C GLU A 203 36.35 68.73 3.62
N GLU A 204 35.68 68.80 2.55
CA GLU A 204 36.18 68.63 1.16
C GLU A 204 37.08 67.47 0.73
N ALA A 205 36.62 66.91 -0.30
CA ALA A 205 37.14 66.89 -1.65
C ALA A 205 37.69 65.58 -2.22
N LYS A 206 37.04 65.26 -3.34
CA LYS A 206 37.58 64.84 -4.64
C LYS A 206 38.23 63.47 -4.84
N ALA A 207 37.58 62.86 -5.79
CA ALA A 207 38.14 62.33 -7.05
C ALA A 207 39.06 61.09 -6.92
N GLU A 208 38.74 60.00 -7.55
CA GLU A 208 38.69 59.66 -9.02
C GLU A 208 37.82 58.40 -9.19
#